data_6436a212c951665845e2b896c19848a2
#
_entry.id   6436a212c951665845e2b896c19848a2
#
_cell.length_a   1.000
_cell.length_b   1.000
_cell.length_c   1.000
_cell.angle_alpha   90.00
_cell.angle_beta   90.00
_cell.angle_gamma   90.00
#
_symmetry.space_group_name_H-M   'P 1'
#
loop_
_entity.id
_entity.type
_entity.pdbx_description
1 polymer ?
#
loop_
_entity_poly.entity_id
_entity_poly.type
_entity_poly.pdbx_seq_one_letter_code
_entity_poly.pdbx_strand_id
1 'polypeptide(L)'
;MRPLAAALAATALAMGGAGCGISSDGDEETDPNDKRANALRCLTEEKGLEARLEGRNSIQVGDPGGGPRIRFFLTSGQAEAEQFAGRGEGAEQIKSAWLFARDGSEGTLESTEECLNEL
;
A
#
# COMPACT_ATOMS: atom_id res chain seq x y z
N MET A 1 4.64 9.01 70.76
CA MET A 1 4.75 9.22 70.16
C MET A 1 5.08 8.96 68.95
N ARG A 2 4.95 8.66 68.32
CA ARG A 2 5.27 8.43 67.30
C ARG A 2 4.59 8.46 66.21
N PRO A 3 4.65 8.78 65.38
CA PRO A 3 4.06 8.98 64.43
C PRO A 3 4.17 8.17 63.37
N LEU A 4 3.68 7.99 62.96
CA LEU A 4 3.69 7.32 62.03
C LEU A 4 3.47 7.70 60.86
N ALA A 5 3.92 7.87 60.16
CA ALA A 5 3.82 8.32 59.04
C ALA A 5 3.36 7.41 58.13
N ALA A 6 2.49 7.57 57.74
CA ALA A 6 2.06 6.71 56.87
C ALA A 6 2.37 7.09 55.63
N ALA A 7 2.99 6.57 55.08
CA ALA A 7 3.29 6.96 53.83
C ALA A 7 2.39 6.43 52.92
N LEU A 8 1.90 7.04 52.35
CA LEU A 8 1.17 6.63 51.41
C LEU A 8 1.64 6.53 50.19
N ALA A 9 1.82 5.79 49.68
CA ALA A 9 2.25 5.67 48.48
C ALA A 9 1.28 5.76 47.54
N ALA A 10 1.37 6.53 46.87
CA ALA A 10 0.47 6.73 45.94
C ALA A 10 0.87 6.08 44.80
N THR A 11 0.39 5.29 44.44
CA THR A 11 0.81 4.72 43.32
C THR A 11 0.19 5.18 42.23
N ALA A 12 0.68 5.66 41.52
CA ALA A 12 0.17 6.16 40.41
C ALA A 12 0.15 5.23 39.38
N LEU A 13 -0.70 5.01 39.00
CA LEU A 13 -0.70 4.23 37.98
C LEU A 13 -0.76 4.68 36.76
N ALA A 14 -0.12 4.71 36.16
CA ALA A 14 -0.08 5.15 35.01
C ALA A 14 -0.55 4.28 34.03
N MET A 15 -1.25 4.45 33.62
CA MET A 15 -1.64 3.75 32.70
C MET A 15 -1.41 4.00 31.46
N GLY A 16 -0.86 3.84 31.02
CA GLY A 16 -0.49 4.00 29.93
C GLY A 16 -1.27 3.64 28.88
N GLY A 17 -1.67 3.90 28.42
CA GLY A 17 -2.36 3.64 27.56
C GLY A 17 -2.20 3.33 26.38
N ALA A 18 -2.22 3.31 26.08
CA ALA A 18 -2.23 3.00 25.22
C ALA A 18 -2.34 2.92 24.02
N GLY A 19 -2.29 3.08 23.59
CA GLY A 19 -2.29 3.05 22.57
C GLY A 19 -2.48 2.46 21.56
N CYS A 20 -2.70 2.26 21.52
CA CYS A 20 -2.97 1.78 20.81
C CYS A 20 -2.78 1.50 19.61
N GLY A 21 -2.49 1.26 19.38
CA GLY A 21 -2.24 0.77 18.49
C GLY A 21 -2.70 0.82 17.34
N ILE A 22 -2.97 0.99 17.27
CA ILE A 22 -3.51 1.12 16.45
C ILE A 22 -3.12 1.01 15.30
N SER A 23 -3.21 1.07 14.98
CA SER A 23 -3.06 1.16 13.97
C SER A 23 -2.39 0.61 13.13
N SER A 24 -1.89 0.53 13.33
CA SER A 24 -1.02 0.11 12.64
C SER A 24 -1.42 -0.66 11.64
N ASP A 25 -1.90 -1.17 11.78
CA ASP A 25 -2.24 -1.95 10.93
C ASP A 25 -2.79 -1.52 9.88
N GLY A 26 -2.99 -0.75 9.92
CA GLY A 26 -3.55 -0.36 8.96
C GLY A 26 -2.96 -0.33 7.75
N ASP A 27 -2.19 -1.00 7.45
CA ASP A 27 -1.67 -0.95 6.20
C ASP A 27 -2.65 -0.98 5.14
N GLU A 28 -3.66 -1.65 5.25
CA GLU A 28 -4.53 -1.69 4.16
C GLU A 28 -5.21 -0.43 3.92
N GLU A 29 -5.21 0.45 4.87
CA GLU A 29 -5.83 1.71 4.64
C GLU A 29 -4.85 2.77 4.28
N THR A 30 -3.66 2.39 3.88
CA THR A 30 -2.68 3.38 3.45
C THR A 30 -3.20 4.14 2.25
N ASP A 31 -2.97 5.41 2.26
CA ASP A 31 -3.40 6.27 1.16
C ASP A 31 -2.93 5.71 -0.17
N PRO A 32 -3.81 5.50 -1.12
CA PRO A 32 -3.40 4.98 -2.42
C PRO A 32 -2.34 5.86 -3.09
N ASN A 33 -2.32 7.15 -2.79
CA ASN A 33 -1.31 8.00 -3.38
C ASN A 33 0.07 7.68 -2.84
N ASP A 34 0.18 7.28 -1.59
CA ASP A 34 1.45 6.90 -1.03
C ASP A 34 1.94 5.60 -1.64
N LYS A 35 1.05 4.65 -1.83
CA LYS A 35 1.41 3.40 -2.47
C LYS A 35 1.87 3.66 -3.90
N ARG A 36 1.17 4.53 -4.59
CA ARG A 36 1.49 4.83 -5.96
C ARG A 36 2.85 5.49 -6.07
N ALA A 37 3.15 6.42 -5.15
CA ALA A 37 4.44 7.07 -5.17
C ALA A 37 5.55 6.08 -4.87
N ASN A 38 5.33 5.18 -3.93
CA ASN A 38 6.33 4.19 -3.60
C ASN A 38 6.55 3.22 -4.75
N ALA A 39 5.47 2.84 -5.42
CA ALA A 39 5.59 1.95 -6.56
C ALA A 39 6.34 2.63 -7.70
N LEU A 40 6.04 3.91 -7.93
CA LEU A 40 6.72 4.62 -8.99
C LEU A 40 8.22 4.68 -8.71
N ARG A 41 8.60 4.94 -7.47
CA ARG A 41 9.99 4.98 -7.13
C ARG A 41 10.65 3.63 -7.35
N CYS A 42 10.00 2.56 -6.95
CA CYS A 42 10.55 1.23 -7.15
C CYS A 42 10.75 0.95 -8.63
N LEU A 43 9.74 1.28 -9.43
CA LEU A 43 9.81 0.99 -10.86
C LEU A 43 10.92 1.80 -11.53
N THR A 44 11.05 3.07 -11.20
CA THR A 44 12.01 3.91 -11.89
C THR A 44 13.41 3.81 -11.30
N GLU A 45 13.53 3.80 -9.98
CA GLU A 45 14.84 3.84 -9.37
C GLU A 45 15.43 2.47 -9.14
N GLU A 46 14.63 1.52 -8.73
CA GLU A 46 15.17 0.20 -8.47
C GLU A 46 15.16 -0.70 -9.68
N LYS A 47 14.14 -0.59 -10.51
CA LYS A 47 14.05 -1.46 -11.67
C LYS A 47 14.49 -0.78 -12.96
N GLY A 48 14.71 0.52 -12.93
CA GLY A 48 15.16 1.20 -14.11
C GLY A 48 14.17 1.25 -15.26
N LEU A 49 12.89 1.15 -14.94
CA LEU A 49 11.87 1.19 -15.97
C LEU A 49 11.36 2.58 -16.17
N GLU A 50 10.78 2.83 -17.34
CA GLU A 50 10.12 4.07 -17.57
C GLU A 50 8.73 3.94 -16.99
N ALA A 51 8.33 4.85 -16.16
CA ALA A 51 7.01 4.79 -15.58
C ALA A 51 6.62 6.19 -15.16
N ARG A 52 5.33 6.45 -15.16
CA ARG A 52 4.86 7.76 -14.75
C ARG A 52 3.45 7.67 -14.18
N LEU A 53 3.15 8.63 -13.34
CA LEU A 53 1.81 8.70 -12.77
C LEU A 53 0.81 9.03 -13.86
N GLU A 54 -0.37 8.45 -13.74
CA GLU A 54 -1.38 8.71 -14.71
C GLU A 54 -2.71 8.85 -13.99
N GLY A 55 -3.44 9.89 -14.25
CA GLY A 55 -4.68 10.12 -13.56
C GLY A 55 -4.46 10.25 -12.07
N ARG A 56 -5.44 9.84 -11.31
CA ARG A 56 -5.35 9.97 -9.87
C ARG A 56 -4.88 8.73 -9.18
N ASN A 57 -5.04 7.60 -9.80
CA ASN A 57 -4.75 6.35 -9.12
C ASN A 57 -4.03 5.33 -9.97
N SER A 58 -3.38 5.76 -11.01
CA SER A 58 -2.73 4.79 -11.92
C SER A 58 -1.30 5.15 -12.21
N ILE A 59 -0.57 4.18 -12.70
CA ILE A 59 0.77 4.37 -13.20
C ILE A 59 0.83 3.71 -14.57
N GLN A 60 1.40 4.41 -15.52
CA GLN A 60 1.67 3.82 -16.82
C GLN A 60 3.13 3.41 -16.86
N VAL A 61 3.39 2.15 -17.16
CA VAL A 61 4.74 1.66 -17.29
C VAL A 61 5.07 1.57 -18.76
N GLY A 62 6.17 2.19 -19.16
CA GLY A 62 6.60 2.13 -20.55
C GLY A 62 5.67 2.87 -21.49
N ASP A 63 5.51 2.29 -22.67
CA ASP A 63 4.75 2.91 -23.73
C ASP A 63 3.28 3.05 -23.37
N PRO A 64 2.71 4.24 -23.44
CA PRO A 64 1.30 4.39 -23.11
C PRO A 64 0.38 3.56 -24.00
N GLY A 65 0.82 3.23 -25.17
CA GLY A 65 -0.02 2.46 -26.07
C GLY A 65 -0.08 0.99 -25.76
N GLY A 66 0.91 0.45 -25.09
CA GLY A 66 0.93 -1.00 -24.87
C GLY A 66 1.60 -1.44 -23.62
N GLY A 67 2.33 -0.57 -22.94
CA GLY A 67 3.02 -0.98 -21.72
C GLY A 67 2.06 -1.31 -20.60
N PRO A 68 2.55 -1.99 -19.59
CA PRO A 68 1.69 -2.34 -18.44
C PRO A 68 1.10 -1.13 -17.77
N ARG A 69 -0.04 -1.33 -17.16
CA ARG A 69 -0.71 -0.24 -16.46
C ARG A 69 -1.16 -0.75 -15.12
N ILE A 70 -1.02 0.10 -14.10
CA ILE A 70 -1.35 -0.28 -12.74
C ILE A 70 -2.42 0.67 -12.22
N ARG A 71 -3.43 0.12 -11.58
CA ARG A 71 -4.43 0.94 -10.91
C ARG A 71 -4.42 0.61 -9.45
N PHE A 72 -4.44 1.63 -8.59
CA PHE A 72 -4.37 1.46 -7.16
C PHE A 72 -5.72 1.69 -6.50
N PHE A 73 -5.99 0.92 -5.48
CA PHE A 73 -7.20 1.05 -4.69
C PHE A 73 -6.83 1.33 -3.25
N LEU A 74 -7.77 1.80 -2.47
CA LEU A 74 -7.51 2.06 -1.09
C LEU A 74 -7.21 0.78 -0.32
N THR A 75 -7.94 -0.27 -0.59
CA THR A 75 -7.74 -1.54 0.08
C THR A 75 -7.80 -2.68 -0.92
N SER A 76 -7.27 -3.82 -0.51
CA SER A 76 -7.36 -5.00 -1.38
C SER A 76 -8.80 -5.46 -1.50
N GLY A 77 -9.60 -5.26 -0.45
CA GLY A 77 -11.00 -5.62 -0.53
C GLY A 77 -11.76 -4.81 -1.55
N GLN A 78 -11.39 -3.54 -1.68
CA GLN A 78 -12.03 -2.70 -2.68
C GLN A 78 -11.66 -3.18 -4.08
N ALA A 79 -10.39 -3.52 -4.29
CA ALA A 79 -9.95 -4.03 -5.58
C ALA A 79 -10.70 -5.32 -5.92
N GLU A 80 -10.86 -6.17 -4.93
CA GLU A 80 -11.52 -7.43 -5.15
C GLU A 80 -13.00 -7.22 -5.45
N ALA A 81 -13.64 -6.30 -4.75
CA ALA A 81 -15.04 -6.03 -4.99
C ALA A 81 -15.27 -5.50 -6.39
N GLU A 82 -14.35 -4.68 -6.87
CA GLU A 82 -14.49 -4.16 -8.22
C GLU A 82 -14.34 -5.28 -9.25
N GLN A 83 -13.48 -6.24 -8.98
CA GLN A 83 -13.34 -7.36 -9.89
C GLN A 83 -14.60 -8.22 -9.89
N PHE A 84 -15.20 -8.42 -8.75
CA PHE A 84 -16.42 -9.17 -8.69
C PHE A 84 -17.51 -8.45 -9.46
N ALA A 85 -17.47 -7.15 -9.50
CA ALA A 85 -18.47 -6.39 -10.23
C ALA A 85 -18.23 -6.41 -11.74
N GLY A 86 -17.20 -7.12 -12.16
CA GLY A 86 -16.94 -7.25 -13.58
C GLY A 86 -16.04 -6.18 -14.15
N ARG A 87 -15.44 -5.37 -13.31
CA ARG A 87 -14.53 -4.37 -13.81
C ARG A 87 -13.11 -4.93 -13.79
N GLY A 88 -12.21 -4.29 -14.44
CA GLY A 88 -10.84 -4.73 -14.43
C GLY A 88 -10.61 -6.03 -15.16
N GLU A 89 -11.39 -6.28 -16.17
CA GLU A 89 -11.22 -7.49 -16.92
C GLU A 89 -9.82 -7.56 -17.47
N GLY A 90 -9.16 -8.68 -17.29
CA GLY A 90 -7.79 -8.83 -17.78
C GLY A 90 -6.74 -8.36 -16.80
N ALA A 91 -7.14 -7.87 -15.64
CA ALA A 91 -6.16 -7.42 -14.66
C ALA A 91 -5.88 -8.50 -13.65
N GLU A 92 -4.67 -8.47 -13.14
CA GLU A 92 -4.27 -9.36 -12.07
C GLU A 92 -4.23 -8.53 -10.80
N GLN A 93 -4.86 -8.99 -9.73
CA GLN A 93 -4.84 -8.26 -8.49
C GLN A 93 -3.58 -8.61 -7.70
N ILE A 94 -2.83 -7.61 -7.32
CA ILE A 94 -1.67 -7.77 -6.49
C ILE A 94 -1.86 -6.83 -5.31
N LYS A 95 -2.18 -7.38 -4.15
CA LYS A 95 -2.50 -6.59 -2.98
C LYS A 95 -3.66 -5.64 -3.30
N SER A 96 -3.48 -4.35 -3.16
CA SER A 96 -4.57 -3.42 -3.43
C SER A 96 -4.42 -2.75 -4.79
N ALA A 97 -3.79 -3.43 -5.73
CA ALA A 97 -3.58 -2.87 -7.06
C ALA A 97 -4.00 -3.88 -8.12
N TRP A 98 -4.31 -3.34 -9.26
CA TRP A 98 -4.58 -4.16 -10.44
C TRP A 98 -3.44 -3.94 -11.41
N LEU A 99 -2.93 -5.00 -11.98
CA LEU A 99 -1.90 -4.93 -13.01
C LEU A 99 -2.50 -5.38 -14.33
N PHE A 100 -2.53 -4.48 -15.29
CA PHE A 100 -2.93 -4.82 -16.65
C PHE A 100 -1.67 -5.07 -17.44
N ALA A 101 -1.41 -6.31 -17.79
CA ALA A 101 -0.18 -6.66 -18.46
C ALA A 101 -0.05 -6.08 -19.85
N ARG A 102 -1.13 -6.05 -20.56
CA ARG A 102 -1.15 -5.52 -21.92
C ARG A 102 0.00 -6.13 -22.75
N ASP A 103 0.83 -5.30 -23.36
CA ASP A 103 1.90 -5.81 -24.19
C ASP A 103 3.24 -5.80 -23.45
N GLY A 104 3.24 -5.78 -22.15
CA GLY A 104 4.49 -5.75 -21.40
C GLY A 104 5.28 -7.03 -21.59
N SER A 105 6.61 -6.91 -21.64
CA SER A 105 7.45 -8.07 -21.74
C SER A 105 7.46 -8.79 -20.40
N GLU A 106 7.86 -10.05 -20.46
CA GLU A 106 7.90 -10.84 -19.26
C GLU A 106 8.80 -10.22 -18.21
N GLY A 107 9.94 -9.72 -18.59
CA GLY A 107 10.82 -9.09 -17.62
C GLY A 107 10.24 -7.84 -17.00
N THR A 108 9.58 -7.02 -17.80
CA THR A 108 8.95 -5.83 -17.28
C THR A 108 7.82 -6.18 -16.33
N LEU A 109 7.04 -7.19 -16.67
CA LEU A 109 5.95 -7.59 -15.81
C LEU A 109 6.46 -8.16 -14.50
N GLU A 110 7.52 -8.93 -14.55
CA GLU A 110 8.08 -9.49 -13.34
C GLU A 110 8.58 -8.39 -12.42
N SER A 111 9.30 -7.43 -12.97
CA SER A 111 9.79 -6.30 -12.18
C SER A 111 8.64 -5.51 -11.58
N THR A 112 7.58 -5.32 -12.36
CA THR A 112 6.43 -4.58 -11.89
C THR A 112 5.74 -5.33 -10.75
N GLU A 113 5.59 -6.63 -10.89
CA GLU A 113 4.98 -7.43 -9.85
C GLU A 113 5.80 -7.37 -8.57
N GLU A 114 7.10 -7.38 -8.69
CA GLU A 114 7.95 -7.29 -7.51
C GLU A 114 7.73 -5.99 -6.78
N CYS A 115 7.65 -4.89 -7.51
CA CYS A 115 7.41 -3.60 -6.88
C CYS A 115 6.06 -3.56 -6.19
N LEU A 116 5.04 -4.13 -6.81
CA LEU A 116 3.71 -4.12 -6.21
C LEU A 116 3.63 -5.02 -4.98
N ASN A 117 4.39 -6.09 -4.98
CA ASN A 117 4.38 -7.00 -3.84
C ASN A 117 5.12 -6.43 -2.64
N GLU A 118 5.91 -5.42 -2.83
CA GLU A 118 6.63 -4.79 -1.73
C GLU A 118 5.83 -3.70 -1.04
N LEU A 119 4.69 -3.35 -1.53
CA LEU A 119 3.91 -2.24 -0.97
C LEU A 119 3.17 -2.61 0.32
#